data_fa4335ed1a8bf1a6711ef8b0b14fabd5
#
_entry.id   fa4335ed1a8bf1a6711ef8b0b14fabd5
#
_cell.length_a   1.000
_cell.length_b   1.000
_cell.length_c   1.000
_cell.angle_alpha   90.00
_cell.angle_beta   90.00
_cell.angle_gamma   90.00
#
_symmetry.space_group_name_H-M   'P 1'
#
loop_
_entity.id
_entity.type
_entity.pdbx_description
1 polymer ?
#
loop_
_entity_poly.entity_id
_entity_poly.type
_entity_poly.pdbx_seq_one_letter_code
_entity_poly.pdbx_strand_id
1 'polypeptide(L)' 'MEIFIGIRDNTRQLGLDVDMSENELMAKVNEALASPHGVLDLTDTKGQRTLVPAHALAYVQIAAKTERRVGFALH' A
#
# COMPACT_ATOMS: atom_id res chain seq x y z
N MET A 1 -8.15 3.96 1.60
CA MET A 1 -6.86 4.56 1.18
C MET A 1 -6.27 3.71 0.09
N GLU A 2 -5.96 4.32 -1.01
CA GLU A 2 -5.39 3.59 -2.15
C GLU A 2 -3.87 3.55 -2.05
N ILE A 3 -3.30 2.37 -2.21
CA ILE A 3 -1.86 2.20 -2.16
C ILE A 3 -1.39 1.38 -3.35
N PHE A 4 -0.12 1.53 -3.68
CA PHE A 4 0.52 0.76 -4.73
C PHE A 4 1.77 0.11 -4.17
N ILE A 5 1.96 -1.16 -4.48
CA ILE A 5 3.09 -1.91 -3.97
C ILE A 5 3.94 -2.35 -5.15
N GLY A 6 5.19 -1.96 -5.12
CA GLY A 6 6.16 -2.38 -6.14
C GLY A 6 6.87 -3.63 -5.70
N ILE A 7 6.98 -4.59 -6.62
CA ILE A 7 7.64 -5.87 -6.37
C ILE A 7 8.98 -5.86 -7.11
N ARG A 8 10.02 -6.37 -6.50
CA ARG A 8 11.34 -6.43 -7.12
C ARG A 8 11.29 -7.20 -8.43
N ASP A 9 12.01 -6.70 -9.39
CA ASP A 9 12.17 -7.35 -10.69
C ASP A 9 10.85 -7.53 -11.43
N ASN A 10 9.84 -6.73 -11.07
CA ASN A 10 8.57 -6.79 -11.74
C ASN A 10 8.20 -5.36 -12.12
N THR A 11 7.86 -5.14 -13.36
CA THR A 11 7.50 -3.81 -13.85
C THR A 11 6.09 -3.43 -13.47
N ARG A 12 5.28 -4.37 -13.02
CA ARG A 12 3.91 -4.07 -12.62
C ARG A 12 3.87 -3.78 -11.15
N GLN A 13 2.95 -2.92 -10.77
CA GLN A 13 2.72 -2.69 -9.36
C GLN A 13 1.33 -3.19 -8.99
N LEU A 14 1.14 -3.54 -7.74
CA LEU A 14 -0.14 -4.00 -7.23
C LEU A 14 -0.88 -2.80 -6.66
N GLY A 15 -2.13 -2.62 -7.08
CA GLY A 15 -2.99 -1.57 -6.51
C GLY A 15 -3.96 -2.18 -5.53
N LEU A 16 -4.04 -1.60 -4.34
CA LEU A 16 -4.93 -2.07 -3.29
C LEU A 16 -5.65 -0.89 -2.66
N ASP A 17 -6.90 -1.11 -2.28
CA ASP A 17 -7.63 -0.12 -1.52
C ASP A 17 -7.80 -0.70 -0.11
N VAL A 18 -7.09 -0.15 0.86
CA VAL A 18 -7.09 -0.68 2.22
C VAL A 18 -7.82 0.26 3.16
N ASP A 19 -8.48 -0.34 4.16
CA ASP A 19 -9.24 0.42 5.13
C ASP A 19 -8.42 0.51 6.41
N MET A 20 -7.37 1.28 6.37
CA MET A 20 -6.51 1.51 7.51
C MET A 20 -5.90 2.90 7.39
N SER A 21 -5.41 3.43 8.48
CA SER A 21 -4.77 4.74 8.46
C SER A 21 -3.35 4.61 7.89
N GLU A 22 -2.80 5.74 7.50
CA GLU A 22 -1.43 5.78 7.00
C GLU A 22 -0.45 5.30 8.08
N ASN A 23 -0.69 5.68 9.33
CA ASN A 23 0.18 5.25 10.43
C ASN A 23 0.13 3.75 10.63
N GLU A 24 -1.04 3.16 10.51
CA GLU A 24 -1.18 1.70 10.61
C GLU A 24 -0.44 1.00 9.48
N LEU A 25 -0.54 1.54 8.28
CA LEU A 25 0.17 0.97 7.14
C LEU A 25 1.67 1.05 7.35
N MET A 26 2.18 2.19 7.80
CA MET A 26 3.60 2.37 8.04
C MET A 26 4.11 1.41 9.11
N ALA A 27 3.31 1.19 10.16
CA ALA A 27 3.68 0.25 11.20
C ALA A 27 3.80 -1.18 10.65
N LYS A 28 2.87 -1.57 9.79
CA LYS A 28 2.91 -2.89 9.17
C LYS A 28 4.12 -3.05 8.26
N VAL A 29 4.43 -2.03 7.48
CA VAL A 29 5.60 -2.07 6.59
C VAL A 29 6.88 -2.17 7.40
N ASN A 30 7.01 -1.35 8.45
CA ASN A 30 8.20 -1.37 9.28
C ASN A 30 8.37 -2.72 9.97
N GLU A 31 7.27 -3.31 10.43
CA GLU A 31 7.32 -4.60 11.07
C GLU A 31 7.77 -5.69 10.09
N ALA A 32 7.26 -5.65 8.87
CA ALA A 32 7.67 -6.61 7.86
C ALA A 32 9.15 -6.48 7.52
N LEU A 33 9.64 -5.25 7.45
CA LEU A 33 11.04 -5.00 7.10
C LEU A 33 12.01 -5.28 8.25
N ALA A 34 11.50 -5.41 9.47
CA ALA A 34 12.35 -5.63 10.64
C ALA A 34 12.94 -7.04 10.68
N SER A 35 12.41 -7.96 9.89
CA SER A 35 12.87 -9.34 9.88
C SER A 35 13.18 -9.76 8.45
N PRO A 36 14.26 -10.52 8.21
CA PRO A 36 14.55 -11.01 6.86
C PRO A 36 13.49 -11.97 6.33
N HIS A 37 12.69 -12.53 7.22
CA HIS A 37 11.60 -13.42 6.83
C HIS A 37 10.23 -12.75 7.02
N GLY A 38 10.21 -11.44 7.15
CA GLY A 38 8.97 -10.71 7.34
C GLY A 38 8.06 -10.78 6.13
N VAL A 39 6.78 -10.61 6.37
CA VAL A 39 5.76 -10.62 5.31
C VAL A 39 4.84 -9.45 5.55
N LEU A 40 4.62 -8.67 4.51
CA LEU A 40 3.62 -7.60 4.55
C LEU A 40 2.27 -8.21 4.19
N ASP A 41 1.36 -8.23 5.15
CA ASP A 41 0.07 -8.89 5.03
C ASP A 41 -1.00 -7.81 5.02
N LEU A 42 -1.65 -7.64 3.91
CA LEU A 42 -2.66 -6.59 3.74
C LEU A 42 -3.96 -7.18 3.25
N THR A 43 -5.06 -6.69 3.80
CA THR A 43 -6.40 -7.07 3.35
C THR A 43 -7.07 -5.82 2.78
N ASP A 44 -7.59 -5.93 1.57
CA ASP A 44 -8.22 -4.79 0.93
C ASP A 44 -9.69 -4.68 1.36
N THR A 45 -10.36 -3.63 0.88
CA THR A 45 -11.76 -3.37 1.26
C THR A 45 -12.72 -4.42 0.74
N LYS A 46 -12.29 -5.25 -0.21
CA LYS A 46 -13.12 -6.33 -0.75
C LYS A 46 -12.84 -7.66 -0.07
N GLY A 47 -11.96 -7.66 0.92
CA GLY A 47 -11.63 -8.87 1.65
C GLY A 47 -10.53 -9.70 1.03
N GLN A 48 -9.91 -9.24 -0.06
CA GLN A 48 -8.81 -9.95 -0.67
C GLN A 48 -7.55 -9.72 0.15
N ARG A 49 -6.87 -10.80 0.48
CA ARG A 49 -5.68 -10.72 1.31
C ARG A 49 -4.45 -10.90 0.43
N THR A 50 -3.51 -9.99 0.57
CA THR A 50 -2.29 -10.00 -0.23
C THR A 50 -1.10 -10.12 0.71
N LEU A 51 -0.23 -11.07 0.46
CA LEU A 51 0.95 -11.31 1.27
C LEU A 51 2.18 -11.05 0.41
N VAL A 52 3.02 -10.11 0.82
CA VAL A 52 4.22 -9.76 0.09
C VAL A 52 5.43 -10.02 0.98
N PRO A 53 6.31 -10.96 0.62
CA PRO A 53 7.52 -11.18 1.40
C PRO A 53 8.37 -9.92 1.41
N ALA A 54 8.96 -9.60 2.56
CA ALA A 54 9.75 -8.38 2.69
C ALA A 54 10.87 -8.31 1.67
N HIS A 55 11.50 -9.45 1.37
CA HIS A 55 12.62 -9.46 0.42
C HIS A 55 12.18 -9.19 -1.02
N ALA A 56 10.89 -9.32 -1.31
CA ALA A 56 10.36 -9.03 -2.65
C ALA A 56 9.80 -7.61 -2.75
N LEU A 57 9.73 -6.90 -1.65
CA LEU A 57 9.11 -5.58 -1.62
C LEU A 57 10.10 -4.54 -2.10
N ALA A 58 9.75 -3.79 -3.14
CA ALA A 58 10.57 -2.71 -3.64
C ALA A 58 10.15 -1.37 -3.05
N TYR A 59 8.85 -1.11 -2.98
CA TYR A 59 8.34 0.13 -2.41
C TYR A 59 6.86 0.00 -2.09
N VAL A 60 6.38 0.90 -1.24
CA VAL A 60 4.94 1.07 -1.01
C VAL A 60 4.65 2.54 -1.22
N GLN A 61 3.71 2.83 -2.09
CA GLN A 61 3.35 4.20 -2.41
C GLN A 61 1.92 4.46 -1.97
N ILE A 62 1.71 5.54 -1.26
CA ILE A 62 0.38 5.93 -0.83
C ILE A 62 -0.11 7.00 -1.79
N ALA A 63 -1.26 6.74 -2.42
CA ALA A 63 -1.81 7.69 -3.38
C ALA A 63 -2.22 8.97 -2.67
N ALA A 64 -1.92 10.09 -3.30
CA ALA A 64 -2.32 11.37 -2.74
C ALA A 64 -3.84 11.48 -2.77
N LYS A 65 -4.39 12.10 -1.75
CA LYS A 65 -5.80 12.34 -1.76
C LYS A 65 -6.09 13.43 -2.72
N THR A 66 -6.87 13.18 -3.74
CA THR A 66 -7.31 14.22 -4.58
C THR A 66 -8.68 14.52 -4.15
N GLU A 67 -8.86 15.61 -3.58
CA GLU A 67 -10.08 15.94 -3.20
C GLU A 67 -10.71 16.47 -4.29
N ARG A 68 -11.08 16.30 -4.98
CA ARG A 68 -11.53 16.73 -6.02
C ARG A 68 -12.47 17.55 -5.91
N ARG A 69 -12.39 18.20 -5.66
CA ARG A 69 -12.93 18.74 -5.43
C ARG A 69 -13.01 19.46 -6.16
N VAL A 70 -13.32 19.66 -6.65
CA VAL A 70 -13.27 19.97 -7.28
C VAL A 70 -13.54 20.68 -7.78
N GLY A 71 -13.58 21.04 -8.08
CA GLY A 71 -13.64 21.50 -8.53
C GLY A 71 -14.10 22.32 -8.63
N PHE A 72 -14.40 22.45 -8.26
CA PHE A 72 -14.67 22.98 -8.10
C PHE A 72 -14.62 23.93 -8.36
N ALA A 73 -14.51 23.91 -8.47
CA ALA A 73 -14.39 24.49 -8.54
C ALA A 73 -14.15 25.39 -9.02
N LEU A 74 -14.15 25.49 -9.31
CA LEU A 74 -13.74 25.99 -9.56
C LEU A 74 -13.78 26.77 -9.79
N HIS A 75 -14.00 26.83 -9.78
CA HIS A 75 -13.85 27.21 -9.77
C HIS A 75 -13.66 27.86 -9.92
#